data_31737a034eb473eaa54a4ae9fbd8af94
#
_entry.id   31737a034eb473eaa54a4ae9fbd8af94
#
_cell.length_a   1.000
_cell.length_b   1.000
_cell.length_c   1.000
_cell.angle_alpha   90.00
_cell.angle_beta   90.00
_cell.angle_gamma   90.00
#
_symmetry.space_group_name_H-M   'P 1'
#
loop_
_entity.id
_entity.type
_entity.pdbx_description
1 polymer ?
#
loop_
_entity_poly.entity_id
_entity_poly.type
_entity_poly.pdbx_seq_one_letter_code
_entity_poly.pdbx_strand_id
1 'polypeptide(L)'
;EICACLVGSEMCIRDRYEAARRISEEEGYRSVIHKSYGNKYAAVVLNEDAKAVMHKLISMHNNLNNVQIMEEYNKVASLMDWKPIDSPTTVENWRQKFALTTMAGNKGDKALKNTRMKQIHREAPTQALTYWTLDGWDAELFYQKKTPKTVKKNGEEKRYMYTTYTNRKTMVVVLDACEKYPVGYAIGDHESPALIREALRNAVQHTKELFGERYKPLQLQSDNYQKKVMVPFYEAMTKYYTPAALGNAKSKIVEPYFKRLNVEYCQKQANWSGFGITADKDNQPNLEVLNQNHKFIPDEATVIAQLEAIIAQERAKKIDAYRAAWERTEEARKMPFGIEEYLMLMGETTGRTNKITGSGLFIEFMGERICFDSFDLSLRDHYNEDWIVRFDPDDMSQVLVSNAKRLKSGRVDKEIGTLQYVLQRDIKVPMALADQKPEHFEYRARVDRFNTEMVETVKEKVKEVDRRITTICQRIPEIAAGTVLDRYLITDSLGQHKDVRSKMRDDATDADFMEVTQHITRQSVAMASTGTDDEDYDYNPLDMNFSR
;
A
#
# COMPACT_ATOMS: atom_id res chain seq x y z
N GLU A 1 -43.54 25.24 29.03
CA GLU A 1 -43.57 25.57 27.58
C GLU A 1 -44.40 26.84 27.25
N ILE A 2 -44.98 27.49 28.21
CA ILE A 2 -45.74 28.75 28.00
C ILE A 2 -44.81 29.98 27.96
N CYS A 3 -43.56 29.85 28.38
CA CYS A 3 -42.66 31.01 28.52
C CYS A 3 -41.91 31.46 27.26
N ALA A 4 -41.77 30.63 26.21
CA ALA A 4 -40.95 30.99 25.04
C ALA A 4 -41.61 31.97 24.06
N CYS A 5 -42.94 32.13 24.12
CA CYS A 5 -43.68 33.12 23.29
C CYS A 5 -43.91 34.48 23.97
N LEU A 6 -43.43 34.66 25.21
CA LEU A 6 -43.71 35.85 26.02
C LEU A 6 -42.54 36.85 26.13
N VAL A 7 -41.40 36.55 25.50
CA VAL A 7 -40.21 37.42 25.52
C VAL A 7 -40.20 38.39 24.34
N GLY A 8 -41.35 38.81 23.89
CA GLY A 8 -41.47 39.84 22.86
C GLY A 8 -42.22 41.06 23.39
N SER A 9 -41.52 41.88 24.14
CA SER A 9 -41.91 43.17 24.74
C SER A 9 -42.83 43.06 25.98
N GLU A 10 -42.31 43.50 27.12
CA GLU A 10 -43.08 43.76 28.36
C GLU A 10 -44.34 44.61 28.08
N MET A 11 -44.34 45.44 27.05
CA MET A 11 -45.47 46.25 26.59
C MET A 11 -46.63 45.39 26.12
N CYS A 12 -46.45 44.30 25.38
CA CYS A 12 -47.54 43.45 24.92
C CYS A 12 -48.22 42.66 26.05
N ILE A 13 -47.51 42.31 27.09
CA ILE A 13 -48.06 41.61 28.26
C ILE A 13 -48.86 42.60 29.11
N ARG A 14 -48.34 43.79 29.32
CA ARG A 14 -48.98 44.86 30.06
C ARG A 14 -50.31 45.35 29.39
N ASP A 15 -50.29 45.60 28.09
CA ASP A 15 -51.43 46.00 27.32
C ASP A 15 -52.55 44.93 27.30
N ARG A 16 -52.17 43.67 27.22
CA ARG A 16 -53.11 42.53 27.32
C ARG A 16 -53.68 42.38 28.73
N TYR A 17 -52.91 42.62 29.74
CA TYR A 17 -53.33 42.57 31.12
C TYR A 17 -54.27 43.73 31.45
N GLU A 18 -53.99 44.91 30.96
CA GLU A 18 -54.89 46.12 31.07
C GLU A 18 -56.14 45.97 30.25
N ALA A 19 -56.08 45.35 29.06
CA ALA A 19 -57.28 45.05 28.24
C ALA A 19 -58.12 43.97 28.94
N ALA A 20 -57.52 42.94 29.55
CA ALA A 20 -58.25 41.90 30.30
C ALA A 20 -58.98 42.47 31.56
N ARG A 21 -58.39 43.50 32.22
CA ARG A 21 -59.03 44.18 33.35
C ARG A 21 -60.24 45.05 32.98
N ARG A 22 -60.36 45.45 31.72
CA ARG A 22 -61.43 46.27 31.21
C ARG A 22 -62.63 45.48 30.71
N ILE A 23 -62.51 44.18 30.58
CA ILE A 23 -63.55 43.28 30.09
C ILE A 23 -64.16 42.54 31.28
N SER A 24 -65.45 42.17 31.20
CA SER A 24 -66.15 41.41 32.25
C SER A 24 -65.40 40.14 32.60
N GLU A 25 -65.49 39.69 33.88
CA GLU A 25 -64.68 38.49 34.36
C GLU A 25 -64.88 37.24 33.51
N GLU A 26 -66.07 37.09 32.86
CA GLU A 26 -66.33 35.95 31.97
C GLU A 26 -65.59 36.02 30.59
N GLU A 27 -65.23 37.20 30.12
CA GLU A 27 -64.55 37.39 28.84
C GLU A 27 -63.07 37.71 29.00
N GLY A 28 -62.62 38.07 30.20
CA GLY A 28 -61.30 38.59 30.47
C GLY A 28 -60.16 37.59 30.10
N TYR A 29 -60.35 36.31 30.35
CA TYR A 29 -59.37 35.30 29.97
C TYR A 29 -59.29 35.11 28.46
N ARG A 30 -60.35 35.32 27.67
CA ARG A 30 -60.32 35.17 26.21
C ARG A 30 -59.49 36.24 25.53
N SER A 31 -59.34 37.41 26.14
CA SER A 31 -58.50 38.48 25.59
C SER A 31 -57.01 38.17 25.71
N VAL A 32 -56.62 37.30 26.66
CA VAL A 32 -55.24 36.86 26.89
C VAL A 32 -54.85 35.65 26.02
N ILE A 33 -55.87 34.91 25.53
CA ILE A 33 -55.62 33.77 24.66
C ILE A 33 -55.29 34.28 23.25
N HIS A 34 -54.17 33.87 22.71
CA HIS A 34 -53.79 34.19 21.35
C HIS A 34 -54.90 33.75 20.36
N LYS A 35 -55.33 34.62 19.42
CA LYS A 35 -56.37 34.32 18.45
C LYS A 35 -56.21 33.02 17.65
N SER A 36 -55.00 32.49 17.56
CA SER A 36 -54.68 31.22 16.90
C SER A 36 -54.74 29.99 17.84
N TYR A 37 -55.01 30.20 19.16
CA TYR A 37 -55.07 29.08 20.11
C TYR A 37 -56.34 28.26 19.88
N GLY A 38 -56.14 26.95 19.66
CA GLY A 38 -57.28 26.05 19.39
C GLY A 38 -57.88 26.15 17.99
N ASN A 39 -57.38 27.02 17.13
CA ASN A 39 -57.92 27.21 15.77
C ASN A 39 -57.43 26.09 14.84
N LYS A 40 -58.07 24.93 14.94
CA LYS A 40 -57.82 23.80 14.02
C LYS A 40 -58.34 24.06 12.59
N TYR A 41 -59.19 25.06 12.41
CA TYR A 41 -59.84 25.42 11.15
C TYR A 41 -59.08 26.48 10.34
N ALA A 42 -57.99 27.03 10.87
CA ALA A 42 -57.11 27.95 10.13
C ALA A 42 -56.22 27.25 9.09
N ALA A 43 -56.15 25.93 9.11
CA ALA A 43 -55.42 25.18 8.11
C ALA A 43 -56.06 25.33 6.74
N VAL A 44 -55.35 25.91 5.79
CA VAL A 44 -55.84 26.18 4.43
C VAL A 44 -55.94 24.89 3.61
N VAL A 45 -55.06 23.94 3.85
CA VAL A 45 -54.98 22.66 3.15
C VAL A 45 -55.63 21.58 4.02
N LEU A 46 -56.94 21.40 3.90
CA LEU A 46 -57.74 20.48 4.75
C LEU A 46 -58.10 19.18 4.03
N ASN A 47 -58.37 19.26 2.73
CA ASN A 47 -58.77 18.12 1.92
C ASN A 47 -57.59 17.17 1.65
N GLU A 48 -57.83 15.86 1.62
CA GLU A 48 -56.80 14.87 1.33
C GLU A 48 -56.20 15.02 -0.07
N ASP A 49 -57.03 15.41 -1.07
CA ASP A 49 -56.53 15.68 -2.42
C ASP A 49 -55.63 16.92 -2.46
N ALA A 50 -56.01 17.97 -1.73
CA ALA A 50 -55.20 19.17 -1.58
C ALA A 50 -53.87 18.89 -0.87
N LYS A 51 -53.88 18.01 0.14
CA LYS A 51 -52.63 17.51 0.78
C LYS A 51 -51.79 16.71 -0.17
N ALA A 52 -52.39 15.86 -1.00
CA ALA A 52 -51.68 15.08 -1.99
C ALA A 52 -51.02 15.95 -3.06
N VAL A 53 -51.71 16.98 -3.55
CA VAL A 53 -51.14 17.98 -4.47
C VAL A 53 -49.98 18.73 -3.81
N MET A 54 -50.16 19.24 -2.60
CA MET A 54 -49.10 19.92 -1.85
C MET A 54 -47.88 19.01 -1.65
N HIS A 55 -48.12 17.78 -1.22
CA HIS A 55 -47.07 16.79 -1.02
C HIS A 55 -46.31 16.48 -2.32
N LYS A 56 -47.03 16.33 -3.44
CA LYS A 56 -46.40 16.11 -4.75
C LYS A 56 -45.54 17.27 -5.18
N LEU A 57 -46.05 18.51 -5.08
CA LEU A 57 -45.30 19.71 -5.44
C LEU A 57 -44.03 19.88 -4.59
N ILE A 58 -44.12 19.65 -3.28
CA ILE A 58 -42.96 19.72 -2.36
C ILE A 58 -41.91 18.66 -2.65
N SER A 59 -42.32 17.47 -3.09
CA SER A 59 -41.40 16.33 -3.32
C SER A 59 -40.94 16.18 -4.77
N MET A 60 -41.18 17.16 -5.64
CA MET A 60 -40.74 17.13 -7.03
C MET A 60 -39.22 17.23 -7.14
N HIS A 61 -38.63 16.50 -8.10
CA HIS A 61 -37.19 16.43 -8.35
C HIS A 61 -36.53 17.76 -8.75
N ASN A 62 -37.31 18.71 -9.28
CA ASN A 62 -36.84 20.02 -9.72
C ASN A 62 -36.71 21.06 -8.57
N ASN A 63 -36.93 20.64 -7.32
CA ASN A 63 -36.68 21.45 -6.11
C ASN A 63 -37.29 22.87 -6.16
N LEU A 64 -38.57 22.98 -6.50
CA LEU A 64 -39.28 24.27 -6.51
C LEU A 64 -39.13 24.97 -5.17
N ASN A 65 -38.99 26.30 -5.21
CA ASN A 65 -38.97 27.11 -4.00
C ASN A 65 -40.40 27.28 -3.44
N ASN A 66 -40.51 27.78 -2.20
CA ASN A 66 -41.81 27.87 -1.52
C ASN A 66 -42.80 28.78 -2.22
N VAL A 67 -42.36 29.86 -2.91
CA VAL A 67 -43.20 30.78 -3.68
C VAL A 67 -43.75 30.08 -4.92
N GLN A 68 -42.89 29.41 -5.67
CA GLN A 68 -43.28 28.65 -6.85
C GLN A 68 -44.30 27.54 -6.52
N ILE A 69 -44.07 26.81 -5.40
CA ILE A 69 -45.02 25.78 -4.95
C ILE A 69 -46.36 26.41 -4.58
N MET A 70 -46.36 27.55 -3.92
CA MET A 70 -47.58 28.29 -3.58
C MET A 70 -48.34 28.70 -4.85
N GLU A 71 -47.66 29.24 -5.85
CA GLU A 71 -48.24 29.64 -7.13
C GLU A 71 -48.85 28.43 -7.86
N GLU A 72 -48.11 27.32 -7.97
CA GLU A 72 -48.60 26.09 -8.64
C GLU A 72 -49.79 25.47 -7.87
N TYR A 73 -49.71 25.44 -6.53
CA TYR A 73 -50.80 24.97 -5.70
C TYR A 73 -52.06 25.83 -5.91
N ASN A 74 -51.92 27.16 -5.92
CA ASN A 74 -53.05 28.09 -6.10
C ASN A 74 -53.70 27.98 -7.48
N LYS A 75 -52.93 27.64 -8.54
CA LYS A 75 -53.50 27.31 -9.85
C LYS A 75 -54.43 26.09 -9.76
N VAL A 76 -53.98 25.02 -9.08
CA VAL A 76 -54.81 23.82 -8.87
C VAL A 76 -55.99 24.12 -7.97
N ALA A 77 -55.79 24.87 -6.89
CA ALA A 77 -56.83 25.26 -5.95
C ALA A 77 -57.97 26.05 -6.65
N SER A 78 -57.61 26.93 -7.58
CA SER A 78 -58.57 27.68 -8.40
C SER A 78 -59.43 26.76 -9.30
N LEU A 79 -58.84 25.68 -9.84
CA LEU A 79 -59.56 24.71 -10.68
C LEU A 79 -60.47 23.77 -9.88
N MET A 80 -60.12 23.53 -8.61
CA MET A 80 -60.83 22.60 -7.73
C MET A 80 -61.72 23.28 -6.69
N ASP A 81 -61.84 24.58 -6.79
CA ASP A 81 -62.58 25.42 -5.83
C ASP A 81 -62.13 25.28 -4.37
N TRP A 82 -60.79 25.14 -4.21
CA TRP A 82 -60.15 25.09 -2.89
C TRP A 82 -59.69 26.46 -2.44
N LYS A 83 -59.54 26.62 -1.12
CA LYS A 83 -59.03 27.87 -0.57
C LYS A 83 -57.57 28.07 -0.98
N PRO A 84 -57.18 29.22 -1.57
CA PRO A 84 -55.82 29.51 -1.94
C PRO A 84 -54.93 29.72 -0.71
N ILE A 85 -53.59 29.55 -0.89
CA ILE A 85 -52.57 29.84 0.11
C ILE A 85 -52.08 31.26 -0.08
N ASP A 86 -52.08 32.05 0.99
CA ASP A 86 -51.66 33.44 0.97
C ASP A 86 -50.19 33.64 1.41
N SER A 87 -49.58 32.64 1.98
CA SER A 87 -48.21 32.76 2.50
C SER A 87 -47.31 31.54 2.17
N PRO A 88 -46.09 31.79 1.69
CA PRO A 88 -45.08 30.73 1.49
C PRO A 88 -44.73 29.97 2.78
N THR A 89 -44.96 30.57 3.95
CA THR A 89 -44.73 29.91 5.26
C THR A 89 -45.60 28.66 5.43
N THR A 90 -46.80 28.64 4.83
CA THR A 90 -47.68 27.47 4.82
C THR A 90 -47.00 26.30 4.11
N VAL A 91 -46.33 26.55 2.99
CA VAL A 91 -45.58 25.54 2.25
C VAL A 91 -44.41 25.01 3.10
N GLU A 92 -43.66 25.88 3.81
CA GLU A 92 -42.58 25.50 4.69
C GLU A 92 -43.06 24.57 5.83
N ASN A 93 -44.20 24.90 6.44
CA ASN A 93 -44.82 24.04 7.45
C ASN A 93 -45.18 22.65 6.90
N TRP A 94 -45.62 22.55 5.66
CA TRP A 94 -45.88 21.28 4.99
C TRP A 94 -44.59 20.53 4.62
N ARG A 95 -43.54 21.24 4.23
CA ARG A 95 -42.21 20.64 4.03
C ARG A 95 -41.70 19.94 5.29
N GLN A 96 -41.90 20.57 6.45
CA GLN A 96 -41.50 19.95 7.74
C GLN A 96 -42.33 18.70 8.05
N LYS A 97 -43.66 18.74 7.79
CA LYS A 97 -44.55 17.58 7.98
C LYS A 97 -44.17 16.40 7.07
N PHE A 98 -43.80 16.67 5.82
CA PHE A 98 -43.41 15.67 4.82
C PHE A 98 -41.89 15.54 4.65
N ALA A 99 -41.11 15.82 5.67
CA ALA A 99 -39.64 15.93 5.59
C ALA A 99 -38.96 14.72 4.95
N LEU A 100 -39.42 13.51 5.21
CA LEU A 100 -38.82 12.29 4.66
C LEU A 100 -39.07 12.13 3.15
N THR A 101 -40.34 12.28 2.74
CA THR A 101 -40.73 12.15 1.33
C THR A 101 -40.24 13.32 0.49
N THR A 102 -40.22 14.52 1.06
CA THR A 102 -39.62 15.70 0.45
C THR A 102 -38.14 15.47 0.19
N MET A 103 -37.41 14.93 1.16
CA MET A 103 -35.98 14.64 0.99
C MET A 103 -35.73 13.56 -0.04
N ALA A 104 -36.53 12.50 -0.04
CA ALA A 104 -36.43 11.43 -1.03
C ALA A 104 -36.70 11.96 -2.46
N GLY A 105 -37.75 12.75 -2.64
CA GLY A 105 -38.11 13.33 -3.94
C GLY A 105 -37.11 14.37 -4.45
N ASN A 106 -36.63 15.27 -3.58
CA ASN A 106 -35.77 16.38 -3.97
C ASN A 106 -34.30 16.00 -4.08
N LYS A 107 -33.80 15.11 -3.20
CA LYS A 107 -32.35 14.75 -3.09
C LYS A 107 -32.07 13.29 -3.39
N GLY A 108 -33.11 12.46 -3.54
CA GLY A 108 -33.03 11.05 -3.83
C GLY A 108 -32.73 10.17 -2.60
N ASP A 109 -32.86 8.86 -2.81
CA ASP A 109 -32.75 7.84 -1.77
C ASP A 109 -31.39 7.82 -1.07
N LYS A 110 -30.32 8.13 -1.81
CA LYS A 110 -28.95 8.17 -1.26
C LYS A 110 -28.81 9.25 -0.19
N ALA A 111 -29.36 10.45 -0.44
CA ALA A 111 -29.36 11.54 0.53
C ALA A 111 -30.23 11.20 1.75
N LEU A 112 -31.40 10.58 1.53
CA LEU A 112 -32.28 10.12 2.60
C LEU A 112 -31.58 9.09 3.50
N LYS A 113 -30.94 8.06 2.90
CA LYS A 113 -30.16 7.05 3.63
C LYS A 113 -29.06 7.67 4.48
N ASN A 114 -28.33 8.63 3.94
CA ASN A 114 -27.17 9.22 4.62
C ASN A 114 -27.54 10.20 5.74
N THR A 115 -28.75 10.79 5.73
CA THR A 115 -29.09 11.90 6.64
C THR A 115 -30.23 11.59 7.61
N ARG A 116 -31.21 10.78 7.21
CA ARG A 116 -32.44 10.57 7.98
C ARG A 116 -32.67 9.12 8.43
N MET A 117 -32.09 8.14 7.74
CA MET A 117 -32.21 6.76 8.17
C MET A 117 -31.29 6.45 9.37
N LYS A 118 -31.64 5.43 10.13
CA LYS A 118 -30.85 4.97 11.28
C LYS A 118 -29.43 4.62 10.84
N GLN A 119 -28.46 5.20 11.49
CA GLN A 119 -27.03 4.96 11.25
C GLN A 119 -26.52 3.90 12.24
N ILE A 120 -25.57 3.09 11.78
CA ILE A 120 -24.84 2.14 12.65
C ILE A 120 -23.70 2.92 13.31
N HIS A 121 -23.67 2.93 14.63
CA HIS A 121 -22.53 3.43 15.40
C HIS A 121 -21.45 2.36 15.41
N ARG A 122 -20.22 2.74 15.07
CA ARG A 122 -19.06 1.85 15.02
C ARG A 122 -18.04 2.31 16.03
N GLU A 123 -17.48 1.38 16.76
CA GLU A 123 -16.36 1.61 17.65
C GLU A 123 -15.05 1.29 16.94
N ALA A 124 -14.00 2.04 17.27
CA ALA A 124 -12.66 1.76 16.76
C ALA A 124 -12.11 0.49 17.41
N PRO A 125 -11.30 -0.32 16.70
CA PRO A 125 -10.64 -1.46 17.30
C PRO A 125 -9.68 -1.01 18.42
N THR A 126 -9.58 -1.80 19.47
CA THR A 126 -8.72 -1.53 20.64
C THR A 126 -7.34 -2.19 20.52
N GLN A 127 -7.15 -3.00 19.47
CA GLN A 127 -5.93 -3.76 19.19
C GLN A 127 -5.31 -3.30 17.88
N ALA A 128 -3.99 -3.14 17.85
CA ALA A 128 -3.25 -2.74 16.68
C ALA A 128 -3.28 -3.82 15.58
N LEU A 129 -3.10 -3.42 14.33
CA LEU A 129 -3.08 -4.25 13.12
C LEU A 129 -4.40 -4.99 12.81
N THR A 130 -5.44 -4.74 13.59
CA THR A 130 -6.73 -5.41 13.38
C THR A 130 -7.48 -4.85 12.18
N TYR A 131 -7.40 -3.54 11.95
CA TYR A 131 -8.15 -2.89 10.91
C TYR A 131 -7.41 -1.70 10.32
N TRP A 132 -6.94 -1.85 9.07
CA TRP A 132 -6.36 -0.76 8.30
C TRP A 132 -7.39 -0.19 7.34
N THR A 133 -7.37 1.11 7.17
CA THR A 133 -8.11 1.83 6.13
C THR A 133 -7.15 2.68 5.33
N LEU A 134 -7.31 2.72 4.02
CA LEU A 134 -6.49 3.53 3.15
C LEU A 134 -7.34 4.39 2.23
N ASP A 135 -6.81 5.55 1.91
CA ASP A 135 -7.40 6.48 0.93
C ASP A 135 -6.33 7.45 0.43
N GLY A 136 -6.57 8.03 -0.74
CA GLY A 136 -5.79 9.13 -1.29
C GLY A 136 -6.28 10.48 -0.79
N TRP A 137 -5.36 11.38 -0.51
CA TRP A 137 -5.63 12.76 -0.10
C TRP A 137 -4.80 13.72 -0.92
N ASP A 138 -5.46 14.61 -1.64
CA ASP A 138 -4.80 15.74 -2.28
C ASP A 138 -4.49 16.79 -1.22
N ALA A 139 -3.25 16.77 -0.74
CA ALA A 139 -2.83 17.63 0.36
C ALA A 139 -2.99 19.11 -0.01
N GLU A 140 -3.58 19.88 0.90
CA GLU A 140 -3.90 21.28 0.68
C GLU A 140 -2.67 22.20 0.85
N LEU A 141 -1.56 21.85 0.20
CA LEU A 141 -0.32 22.63 0.13
C LEU A 141 0.07 22.86 -1.33
N PHE A 142 0.20 24.13 -1.71
CA PHE A 142 0.69 24.50 -3.04
C PHE A 142 2.19 24.34 -3.17
N TYR A 143 2.64 23.90 -4.36
CA TYR A 143 4.05 23.92 -4.74
C TYR A 143 4.26 24.43 -6.16
N GLN A 144 5.45 24.98 -6.43
CA GLN A 144 5.84 25.40 -7.76
C GLN A 144 6.46 24.23 -8.54
N LYS A 145 6.01 24.08 -9.80
CA LYS A 145 6.56 23.07 -10.73
C LYS A 145 7.03 23.75 -12.01
N LYS A 146 8.26 23.51 -12.38
CA LYS A 146 8.85 24.01 -13.62
C LYS A 146 8.72 22.94 -14.71
N THR A 147 7.97 23.23 -15.76
CA THR A 147 7.78 22.33 -16.90
C THR A 147 8.30 22.97 -18.17
N PRO A 148 9.08 22.26 -19.00
CA PRO A 148 9.48 22.77 -20.31
C PRO A 148 8.27 22.78 -21.25
N LYS A 149 7.96 23.94 -21.82
CA LYS A 149 6.90 24.10 -22.81
C LYS A 149 7.51 24.55 -24.14
N THR A 150 7.26 23.79 -25.19
CA THR A 150 7.66 24.18 -26.56
C THR A 150 6.52 24.96 -27.20
N VAL A 151 6.79 26.17 -27.63
CA VAL A 151 5.83 27.03 -28.32
C VAL A 151 6.34 27.30 -29.73
N LYS A 152 5.52 27.02 -30.75
CA LYS A 152 5.79 27.40 -32.14
C LYS A 152 5.35 28.84 -32.35
N LYS A 153 6.27 29.73 -32.61
CA LYS A 153 6.00 31.13 -32.96
C LYS A 153 6.75 31.46 -34.26
N ASN A 154 6.03 31.88 -35.29
CA ASN A 154 6.58 32.23 -36.63
C ASN A 154 7.39 31.10 -37.28
N GLY A 155 7.01 29.83 -37.11
CA GLY A 155 7.70 28.67 -37.68
C GLY A 155 8.92 28.18 -36.89
N GLU A 156 9.37 28.90 -35.89
CA GLU A 156 10.45 28.47 -34.98
C GLU A 156 9.91 27.82 -33.69
N GLU A 157 10.50 26.71 -33.30
CA GLU A 157 10.20 26.07 -32.00
C GLU A 157 11.10 26.66 -30.92
N LYS A 158 10.49 27.38 -29.97
CA LYS A 158 11.22 27.91 -28.81
C LYS A 158 10.76 27.15 -27.53
N ARG A 159 11.73 26.66 -26.76
CA ARG A 159 11.50 26.03 -25.46
C ARG A 159 11.56 27.08 -24.36
N TYR A 160 10.48 27.16 -23.57
CA TYR A 160 10.39 28.01 -22.39
C TYR A 160 10.17 27.16 -21.16
N MET A 161 10.76 27.53 -20.04
CA MET A 161 10.42 26.97 -18.73
C MET A 161 9.19 27.68 -18.20
N TYR A 162 8.09 26.96 -18.10
CA TYR A 162 6.83 27.47 -17.55
C TYR A 162 6.70 27.01 -16.11
N THR A 163 6.50 27.96 -15.17
CA THR A 163 6.33 27.65 -13.74
C THR A 163 4.86 27.74 -13.38
N THR A 164 4.31 26.65 -12.84
CA THR A 164 2.97 26.60 -12.26
C THR A 164 3.09 26.60 -10.74
N TYR A 165 2.18 27.28 -10.04
CA TYR A 165 2.24 27.51 -8.59
C TYR A 165 1.08 26.85 -7.83
N THR A 166 0.09 26.31 -8.53
CA THR A 166 -1.13 25.74 -7.94
C THR A 166 -1.16 24.23 -7.96
N ASN A 167 0.04 23.60 -7.99
CA ASN A 167 0.14 22.15 -7.96
C ASN A 167 -0.03 21.65 -6.52
N ARG A 168 -0.60 20.47 -6.37
CA ARG A 168 -0.72 19.75 -5.09
C ARG A 168 -0.18 18.35 -5.24
N LYS A 169 0.31 17.79 -4.14
CA LYS A 169 0.71 16.37 -4.09
C LYS A 169 -0.45 15.55 -3.53
N THR A 170 -0.61 14.37 -4.09
CA THR A 170 -1.50 13.35 -3.55
C THR A 170 -0.70 12.47 -2.60
N MET A 171 -1.17 12.34 -1.37
CA MET A 171 -0.62 11.42 -0.38
C MET A 171 -1.61 10.30 -0.11
N VAL A 172 -1.22 9.05 -0.39
CA VAL A 172 -1.95 7.87 0.05
C VAL A 172 -1.52 7.55 1.47
N VAL A 173 -2.47 7.46 2.40
CA VAL A 173 -2.20 7.12 3.80
C VAL A 173 -2.86 5.81 4.15
N VAL A 174 -2.10 4.91 4.76
CA VAL A 174 -2.58 3.70 5.41
C VAL A 174 -2.73 3.99 6.89
N LEU A 175 -3.95 4.03 7.36
CA LEU A 175 -4.29 4.37 8.74
C LEU A 175 -4.75 3.12 9.48
N ASP A 176 -4.10 2.79 10.59
CA ASP A 176 -4.68 1.83 11.54
C ASP A 176 -5.82 2.52 12.30
N ALA A 177 -7.00 1.90 12.27
CA ALA A 177 -8.18 2.42 12.95
C ALA A 177 -7.99 2.45 14.48
N CYS A 178 -7.13 1.56 15.02
CA CYS A 178 -6.66 1.63 16.39
C CYS A 178 -5.78 2.87 16.54
N GLU A 179 -6.09 3.73 17.51
CA GLU A 179 -5.39 4.99 17.79
C GLU A 179 -5.31 5.97 16.59
N LYS A 180 -5.93 5.63 15.45
CA LYS A 180 -5.80 6.38 14.20
C LYS A 180 -4.32 6.66 13.88
N TYR A 181 -3.50 5.61 13.97
CA TYR A 181 -2.07 5.67 13.76
C TYR A 181 -1.75 5.55 12.25
N PRO A 182 -0.99 6.50 11.64
CA PRO A 182 -0.58 6.40 10.25
C PRO A 182 0.56 5.39 10.09
N VAL A 183 0.20 4.14 9.82
CA VAL A 183 1.15 3.03 9.70
C VAL A 183 2.01 3.18 8.47
N GLY A 184 1.43 3.63 7.35
CA GLY A 184 2.15 3.82 6.10
C GLY A 184 1.64 5.00 5.28
N TYR A 185 2.49 5.45 4.36
CA TYR A 185 2.14 6.49 3.39
C TYR A 185 3.02 6.42 2.15
N ALA A 186 2.54 7.03 1.08
CA ALA A 186 3.33 7.33 -0.11
C ALA A 186 2.86 8.65 -0.72
N ILE A 187 3.78 9.40 -1.34
CA ILE A 187 3.52 10.73 -1.88
C ILE A 187 3.80 10.72 -3.38
N GLY A 188 2.81 11.12 -4.18
CA GLY A 188 2.90 11.15 -5.63
C GLY A 188 2.17 12.33 -6.26
N ASP A 189 2.16 12.37 -7.59
CA ASP A 189 1.41 13.41 -8.32
C ASP A 189 -0.09 13.10 -8.39
N HIS A 190 -0.45 11.82 -8.46
CA HIS A 190 -1.84 11.33 -8.52
C HIS A 190 -1.97 9.99 -7.83
N GLU A 191 -3.13 9.69 -7.32
CA GLU A 191 -3.44 8.35 -6.82
C GLU A 191 -3.34 7.33 -7.96
N SER A 192 -2.56 6.27 -7.73
CA SER A 192 -2.33 5.20 -8.69
C SER A 192 -2.16 3.86 -7.97
N PRO A 193 -2.38 2.72 -8.65
CA PRO A 193 -2.09 1.42 -8.06
C PRO A 193 -0.65 1.27 -7.57
N ALA A 194 0.30 1.89 -8.25
CA ALA A 194 1.71 1.89 -7.84
C ALA A 194 1.89 2.65 -6.52
N LEU A 195 1.31 3.85 -6.40
CA LEU A 195 1.38 4.66 -5.18
C LEU A 195 0.70 3.98 -3.98
N ILE A 196 -0.43 3.31 -4.22
CA ILE A 196 -1.12 2.54 -3.18
C ILE A 196 -0.26 1.37 -2.69
N ARG A 197 0.38 0.63 -3.62
CA ARG A 197 1.30 -0.45 -3.26
C ARG A 197 2.51 0.05 -2.48
N GLU A 198 3.06 1.19 -2.86
CA GLU A 198 4.15 1.85 -2.15
C GLU A 198 3.75 2.24 -0.72
N ALA A 199 2.56 2.84 -0.53
CA ALA A 199 2.03 3.16 0.79
C ALA A 199 1.85 1.91 1.67
N LEU A 200 1.36 0.80 1.11
CA LEU A 200 1.20 -0.46 1.82
C LEU A 200 2.55 -1.13 2.10
N ARG A 201 3.52 -1.05 1.18
CA ARG A 201 4.90 -1.49 1.41
C ARG A 201 5.53 -0.72 2.57
N ASN A 202 5.41 0.60 2.55
CA ASN A 202 5.87 1.46 3.65
C ASN A 202 5.21 1.08 4.98
N ALA A 203 3.89 0.79 4.98
CA ALA A 203 3.18 0.35 6.18
C ALA A 203 3.75 -0.96 6.75
N VAL A 204 3.94 -1.96 5.91
CA VAL A 204 4.51 -3.26 6.31
C VAL A 204 5.94 -3.11 6.81
N GLN A 205 6.76 -2.30 6.13
CA GLN A 205 8.13 -2.05 6.56
C GLN A 205 8.17 -1.32 7.90
N HIS A 206 7.27 -0.37 8.12
CA HIS A 206 7.14 0.32 9.40
C HIS A 206 6.71 -0.61 10.54
N THR A 207 5.90 -1.65 10.27
CA THR A 207 5.62 -2.67 11.31
C THR A 207 6.88 -3.45 11.70
N LYS A 208 7.79 -3.72 10.74
CA LYS A 208 9.09 -4.34 11.04
C LYS A 208 9.96 -3.45 11.95
N GLU A 209 9.97 -2.14 11.70
CA GLU A 209 10.69 -1.18 12.54
C GLU A 209 10.13 -1.10 13.97
N LEU A 210 8.81 -1.17 14.10
CA LEU A 210 8.12 -1.04 15.39
C LEU A 210 8.17 -2.31 16.24
N PHE A 211 8.01 -3.48 15.59
CA PHE A 211 7.72 -4.75 16.25
C PHE A 211 8.74 -5.86 15.96
N GLY A 212 9.77 -5.57 15.15
CA GLY A 212 10.87 -6.50 14.82
C GLY A 212 10.57 -7.41 13.61
N GLU A 213 9.30 -7.63 13.28
CA GLU A 213 8.86 -8.45 12.15
C GLU A 213 7.85 -7.71 11.28
N ARG A 214 7.71 -8.17 10.03
CA ARG A 214 6.69 -7.64 9.12
C ARG A 214 5.34 -8.24 9.45
N TYR A 215 4.33 -7.39 9.53
CA TYR A 215 2.95 -7.80 9.75
C TYR A 215 2.03 -7.20 8.69
N LYS A 216 0.98 -7.93 8.37
CA LYS A 216 -0.12 -7.49 7.54
C LYS A 216 -1.38 -7.29 8.38
N PRO A 217 -2.34 -6.45 7.94
CA PRO A 217 -3.57 -6.23 8.70
C PRO A 217 -4.46 -7.48 8.66
N LEU A 218 -5.22 -7.71 9.73
CA LEU A 218 -6.26 -8.72 9.74
C LEU A 218 -7.42 -8.33 8.81
N GLN A 219 -7.79 -7.04 8.77
CA GLN A 219 -8.79 -6.48 7.90
C GLN A 219 -8.27 -5.22 7.21
N LEU A 220 -8.60 -5.08 5.92
CA LEU A 220 -8.27 -3.90 5.11
C LEU A 220 -9.53 -3.30 4.48
N GLN A 221 -9.67 -1.98 4.57
CA GLN A 221 -10.69 -1.21 3.85
C GLN A 221 -10.04 -0.26 2.86
N SER A 222 -10.51 -0.29 1.63
CA SER A 222 -10.19 0.73 0.62
C SER A 222 -11.46 1.20 -0.10
N ASP A 223 -11.33 2.22 -0.92
CA ASP A 223 -12.38 2.58 -1.85
C ASP A 223 -12.44 1.60 -3.05
N ASN A 224 -13.34 1.87 -4.01
CA ASN A 224 -13.48 1.05 -5.20
C ASN A 224 -12.57 1.49 -6.36
N TYR A 225 -11.52 2.28 -6.08
CA TYR A 225 -10.59 2.74 -7.10
C TYR A 225 -9.90 1.55 -7.78
N GLN A 226 -9.91 1.53 -9.11
CA GLN A 226 -9.33 0.46 -9.95
C GLN A 226 -9.60 -0.98 -9.46
N LYS A 227 -10.84 -1.26 -9.11
CA LYS A 227 -11.32 -2.51 -8.49
C LYS A 227 -10.77 -3.78 -9.14
N LYS A 228 -10.71 -3.85 -10.48
CA LYS A 228 -10.25 -5.04 -11.20
C LYS A 228 -8.77 -5.39 -10.92
N VAL A 229 -7.94 -4.39 -10.69
CA VAL A 229 -6.50 -4.55 -10.47
C VAL A 229 -6.15 -4.69 -9.00
N MET A 230 -6.84 -3.90 -8.15
CA MET A 230 -6.45 -3.78 -6.74
C MET A 230 -7.14 -4.78 -5.81
N VAL A 231 -8.36 -5.24 -6.11
CA VAL A 231 -9.07 -6.19 -5.23
C VAL A 231 -8.29 -7.49 -5.01
N PRO A 232 -7.77 -8.17 -6.07
CA PRO A 232 -6.98 -9.39 -5.85
C PRO A 232 -5.73 -9.15 -4.98
N PHE A 233 -5.12 -7.97 -5.13
CA PHE A 233 -3.97 -7.57 -4.31
C PHE A 233 -4.38 -7.35 -2.83
N TYR A 234 -5.50 -6.67 -2.58
CA TYR A 234 -6.01 -6.47 -1.22
C TYR A 234 -6.42 -7.78 -0.55
N GLU A 235 -7.07 -8.68 -1.30
CA GLU A 235 -7.46 -10.01 -0.81
C GLU A 235 -6.25 -10.89 -0.46
N ALA A 236 -5.15 -10.77 -1.21
CA ALA A 236 -3.90 -11.45 -0.88
C ALA A 236 -3.20 -10.85 0.36
N MET A 237 -3.39 -9.55 0.60
CA MET A 237 -2.73 -8.85 1.70
C MET A 237 -3.43 -9.02 3.05
N THR A 238 -4.70 -9.40 3.09
CA THR A 238 -5.49 -9.42 4.32
C THR A 238 -6.43 -10.62 4.39
N LYS A 239 -6.78 -11.03 5.59
CA LYS A 239 -7.79 -12.08 5.78
C LYS A 239 -9.20 -11.60 5.44
N TYR A 240 -9.51 -10.32 5.73
CA TYR A 240 -10.82 -9.73 5.51
C TYR A 240 -10.69 -8.43 4.72
N TYR A 241 -11.07 -8.47 3.44
CA TYR A 241 -11.15 -7.26 2.64
C TYR A 241 -12.58 -6.72 2.64
N THR A 242 -12.74 -5.42 2.97
CA THR A 242 -14.02 -4.74 3.00
C THR A 242 -13.98 -3.50 2.11
N PRO A 243 -14.57 -3.56 0.90
CA PRO A 243 -14.67 -2.36 0.07
C PRO A 243 -15.59 -1.33 0.73
N ALA A 244 -15.26 -0.07 0.63
CA ALA A 244 -16.13 1.01 1.08
C ALA A 244 -17.42 1.02 0.24
N ALA A 245 -18.58 1.10 0.89
CA ALA A 245 -19.85 1.19 0.21
C ALA A 245 -19.94 2.50 -0.58
N LEU A 246 -20.34 2.42 -1.86
CA LEU A 246 -20.48 3.58 -2.74
C LEU A 246 -21.43 4.62 -2.11
N GLY A 247 -20.90 5.83 -1.91
CA GLY A 247 -21.64 6.98 -1.39
C GLY A 247 -21.90 6.99 0.12
N ASN A 248 -21.22 6.17 0.88
CA ASN A 248 -21.23 6.21 2.34
C ASN A 248 -19.88 6.70 2.88
N ALA A 249 -19.60 7.99 2.72
CA ALA A 249 -18.39 8.65 3.23
C ALA A 249 -18.24 8.47 4.76
N LYS A 250 -19.35 8.37 5.50
CA LYS A 250 -19.33 8.16 6.96
C LYS A 250 -18.75 6.81 7.40
N SER A 251 -18.56 5.86 6.48
CA SER A 251 -17.94 4.57 6.78
C SER A 251 -16.41 4.60 6.78
N LYS A 252 -15.79 5.66 6.25
CA LYS A 252 -14.34 5.81 6.17
C LYS A 252 -13.81 6.63 7.34
N ILE A 253 -12.96 6.04 8.15
CA ILE A 253 -12.29 6.72 9.29
C ILE A 253 -11.21 7.68 8.77
N VAL A 254 -10.65 7.40 7.60
CA VAL A 254 -9.54 8.16 7.02
C VAL A 254 -9.95 9.56 6.52
N GLU A 255 -11.17 9.76 6.02
CA GLU A 255 -11.63 11.07 5.55
C GLU A 255 -11.67 12.15 6.68
N PRO A 256 -12.27 11.90 7.87
CA PRO A 256 -12.15 12.81 9.00
C PRO A 256 -10.71 13.02 9.48
N TYR A 257 -9.85 12.00 9.32
CA TYR A 257 -8.43 12.11 9.64
C TYR A 257 -7.72 13.13 8.74
N PHE A 258 -7.93 13.09 7.42
CA PHE A 258 -7.38 14.08 6.49
C PHE A 258 -7.86 15.50 6.79
N LYS A 259 -9.14 15.65 7.07
CA LYS A 259 -9.69 16.96 7.47
C LYS A 259 -8.99 17.51 8.72
N ARG A 260 -8.66 16.63 9.68
CA ARG A 260 -7.92 17.03 10.87
C ARG A 260 -6.47 17.40 10.53
N LEU A 261 -5.78 16.64 9.67
CA LEU A 261 -4.42 16.97 9.24
C LEU A 261 -4.38 18.33 8.52
N ASN A 262 -5.37 18.62 7.69
CA ASN A 262 -5.47 19.91 7.02
C ASN A 262 -5.56 21.06 8.04
N VAL A 263 -6.46 20.96 9.04
CA VAL A 263 -6.63 22.02 10.07
C VAL A 263 -5.43 22.14 11.01
N GLU A 264 -4.90 21.00 11.49
CA GLU A 264 -3.85 21.01 12.50
C GLU A 264 -2.47 21.37 11.94
N TYR A 265 -2.19 21.02 10.68
CA TYR A 265 -0.85 21.15 10.10
C TYR A 265 -0.81 22.01 8.84
N CYS A 266 -1.62 21.69 7.81
CA CYS A 266 -1.52 22.38 6.53
C CYS A 266 -1.93 23.85 6.64
N GLN A 267 -3.00 24.16 7.37
CA GLN A 267 -3.49 25.53 7.57
C GLN A 267 -2.45 26.46 8.21
N LYS A 268 -1.47 25.91 8.92
CA LYS A 268 -0.39 26.69 9.54
C LYS A 268 0.77 26.99 8.59
N GLN A 269 0.75 26.42 7.39
CA GLN A 269 1.81 26.63 6.39
C GLN A 269 1.48 27.81 5.48
N ALA A 270 2.51 28.56 5.09
CA ALA A 270 2.35 29.75 4.24
C ALA A 270 1.82 29.43 2.83
N ASN A 271 2.02 28.19 2.36
CA ASN A 271 1.56 27.69 1.06
C ASN A 271 0.24 26.90 1.12
N TRP A 272 -0.53 27.07 2.21
CA TRP A 272 -1.82 26.41 2.35
C TRP A 272 -2.83 26.86 1.28
N SER A 273 -3.48 25.89 0.64
CA SER A 273 -4.39 26.09 -0.50
C SER A 273 -5.88 26.20 -0.14
N GLY A 274 -6.24 26.03 1.14
CA GLY A 274 -7.63 26.07 1.61
C GLY A 274 -8.28 24.69 1.79
N PHE A 275 -9.59 24.69 2.02
CA PHE A 275 -10.38 23.46 2.30
C PHE A 275 -11.01 22.83 1.05
N GLY A 276 -10.71 23.30 -0.14
CA GLY A 276 -11.36 22.86 -1.38
C GLY A 276 -12.58 23.71 -1.77
N ILE A 277 -13.15 23.39 -2.94
CA ILE A 277 -14.16 24.23 -3.62
C ILE A 277 -15.52 24.27 -2.86
N THR A 278 -15.81 23.24 -2.07
CA THR A 278 -17.10 23.10 -1.36
C THR A 278 -17.08 23.62 0.08
N ALA A 279 -15.93 24.16 0.52
CA ALA A 279 -15.79 24.65 1.88
C ALA A 279 -16.37 26.06 2.05
N ASP A 280 -16.66 26.40 3.30
CA ASP A 280 -17.18 27.72 3.68
C ASP A 280 -16.17 28.81 3.28
N LYS A 281 -16.64 29.87 2.62
CA LYS A 281 -15.78 30.92 2.07
C LYS A 281 -15.02 31.69 3.15
N ASP A 282 -15.56 31.81 4.35
CA ASP A 282 -14.96 32.56 5.45
C ASP A 282 -13.69 31.92 6.00
N ASN A 283 -13.48 30.61 5.75
CA ASN A 283 -12.32 29.85 6.21
C ASN A 283 -11.28 29.58 5.12
N GLN A 284 -11.35 30.28 3.98
CA GLN A 284 -10.39 30.10 2.87
C GLN A 284 -9.20 31.08 3.02
N PRO A 285 -8.02 30.72 2.49
CA PRO A 285 -6.89 31.63 2.46
C PRO A 285 -7.18 32.85 1.57
N ASN A 286 -6.53 33.96 1.88
CA ASN A 286 -6.60 35.15 1.03
C ASN A 286 -5.79 34.91 -0.25
N LEU A 287 -6.52 34.71 -1.37
CA LEU A 287 -5.92 34.42 -2.68
C LEU A 287 -5.11 35.59 -3.24
N GLU A 288 -5.44 36.84 -2.87
CA GLU A 288 -4.68 38.00 -3.31
C GLU A 288 -3.26 37.98 -2.72
N VAL A 289 -3.15 37.67 -1.43
CA VAL A 289 -1.85 37.54 -0.74
C VAL A 289 -1.06 36.36 -1.31
N LEU A 290 -1.70 35.23 -1.58
CA LEU A 290 -1.04 34.08 -2.21
C LEU A 290 -0.52 34.44 -3.61
N ASN A 291 -1.30 35.17 -4.41
CA ASN A 291 -0.91 35.60 -5.74
C ASN A 291 0.24 36.64 -5.71
N GLN A 292 0.23 37.57 -4.76
CA GLN A 292 1.33 38.52 -4.57
C GLN A 292 2.63 37.81 -4.19
N ASN A 293 2.53 36.76 -3.38
CA ASN A 293 3.66 36.00 -2.86
C ASN A 293 3.93 34.71 -3.63
N HIS A 294 3.36 34.49 -4.81
CA HIS A 294 3.48 33.23 -5.55
C HIS A 294 4.92 32.76 -5.77
N LYS A 295 5.89 33.69 -5.91
CA LYS A 295 7.31 33.36 -6.09
C LYS A 295 7.94 32.70 -4.85
N PHE A 296 7.35 32.85 -3.67
CA PHE A 296 7.80 32.24 -2.42
C PHE A 296 7.12 30.90 -2.13
N ILE A 297 6.19 30.44 -2.99
CA ILE A 297 5.63 29.11 -2.89
C ILE A 297 6.77 28.11 -3.05
N PRO A 298 6.91 27.13 -2.13
CA PRO A 298 8.02 26.21 -2.11
C PRO A 298 8.05 25.31 -3.35
N ASP A 299 9.19 24.71 -3.63
CA ASP A 299 9.35 23.71 -4.67
C ASP A 299 8.77 22.34 -4.24
N GLU A 300 8.79 21.42 -5.19
CA GLU A 300 8.25 20.08 -5.00
C GLU A 300 8.91 19.32 -3.86
N ALA A 301 10.24 19.37 -3.75
CA ALA A 301 10.99 18.68 -2.71
C ALA A 301 10.66 19.19 -1.30
N THR A 302 10.50 20.51 -1.17
CA THR A 302 10.11 21.14 0.11
C THR A 302 8.72 20.72 0.55
N VAL A 303 7.74 20.63 -0.39
CA VAL A 303 6.37 20.17 -0.02
C VAL A 303 6.35 18.70 0.35
N ILE A 304 7.13 17.85 -0.33
CA ILE A 304 7.29 16.46 0.08
C ILE A 304 7.84 16.40 1.52
N ALA A 305 8.89 17.14 1.83
CA ALA A 305 9.45 17.19 3.18
C ALA A 305 8.45 17.74 4.23
N GLN A 306 7.60 18.72 3.86
CA GLN A 306 6.50 19.18 4.73
C GLN A 306 5.51 18.07 5.06
N LEU A 307 5.10 17.29 4.06
CA LEU A 307 4.16 16.18 4.23
C LEU A 307 4.75 15.04 5.06
N GLU A 308 6.01 14.69 4.82
CA GLU A 308 6.76 13.71 5.63
C GLU A 308 6.87 14.15 7.09
N ALA A 309 7.16 15.42 7.32
CA ALA A 309 7.21 15.99 8.67
C ALA A 309 5.86 15.95 9.39
N ILE A 310 4.75 16.14 8.67
CA ILE A 310 3.40 16.01 9.22
C ILE A 310 3.16 14.57 9.70
N ILE A 311 3.47 13.57 8.88
CA ILE A 311 3.30 12.17 9.26
C ILE A 311 4.24 11.79 10.43
N ALA A 312 5.48 12.26 10.41
CA ALA A 312 6.44 12.03 11.49
C ALA A 312 5.94 12.60 12.83
N GLN A 313 5.37 13.81 12.83
CA GLN A 313 4.77 14.42 14.03
C GLN A 313 3.55 13.64 14.51
N GLU A 314 2.69 13.16 13.61
CA GLU A 314 1.53 12.34 13.95
C GLU A 314 1.94 11.00 14.56
N ARG A 315 2.95 10.34 13.98
CA ARG A 315 3.54 9.11 14.54
C ARG A 315 4.10 9.34 15.93
N ALA A 316 4.90 10.39 16.10
CA ALA A 316 5.51 10.73 17.38
C ALA A 316 4.49 10.98 18.50
N LYS A 317 3.35 11.61 18.19
CA LYS A 317 2.26 11.84 19.16
C LYS A 317 1.57 10.57 19.64
N LYS A 318 1.57 9.51 18.82
CA LYS A 318 0.70 8.34 19.02
C LYS A 318 1.46 7.04 19.26
N ILE A 319 2.78 7.05 19.10
CA ILE A 319 3.61 5.84 19.11
C ILE A 319 3.46 5.03 20.39
N ASP A 320 3.42 5.68 21.56
CA ASP A 320 3.34 4.99 22.85
C ASP A 320 1.98 4.30 23.02
N ALA A 321 0.88 5.01 22.68
CA ALA A 321 -0.46 4.42 22.72
C ALA A 321 -0.59 3.25 21.73
N TYR A 322 0.01 3.38 20.54
CA TYR A 322 -0.03 2.36 19.51
C TYR A 322 0.79 1.12 19.90
N ARG A 323 1.96 1.28 20.53
CA ARG A 323 2.75 0.17 21.08
C ARG A 323 2.00 -0.53 22.21
N ALA A 324 1.36 0.21 23.10
CA ALA A 324 0.52 -0.38 24.14
C ALA A 324 -0.68 -1.13 23.56
N ALA A 325 -1.25 -0.67 22.45
CA ALA A 325 -2.30 -1.39 21.73
C ALA A 325 -1.78 -2.69 21.07
N TRP A 326 -0.54 -2.69 20.57
CA TRP A 326 0.12 -3.87 20.04
C TRP A 326 0.35 -4.95 21.13
N GLU A 327 0.80 -4.56 22.30
CA GLU A 327 0.98 -5.49 23.42
C GLU A 327 -0.33 -6.17 23.83
N ARG A 328 -1.46 -5.45 23.69
CA ARG A 328 -2.80 -6.02 23.94
C ARG A 328 -3.33 -6.88 22.79
N THR A 329 -2.65 -6.87 21.63
CA THR A 329 -3.11 -7.61 20.46
C THR A 329 -2.94 -9.11 20.68
N GLU A 330 -4.05 -9.85 20.57
CA GLU A 330 -4.08 -11.31 20.66
C GLU A 330 -3.20 -11.95 19.56
N GLU A 331 -2.43 -12.98 19.89
CA GLU A 331 -1.57 -13.69 18.92
C GLU A 331 -2.35 -14.21 17.70
N ALA A 332 -3.58 -14.66 17.88
CA ALA A 332 -4.44 -15.11 16.79
C ALA A 332 -4.82 -14.01 15.78
N ARG A 333 -4.64 -12.74 16.14
CA ARG A 333 -4.89 -11.58 15.28
C ARG A 333 -3.63 -11.00 14.65
N LYS A 334 -2.47 -11.37 15.17
CA LYS A 334 -1.19 -11.01 14.59
C LYS A 334 -0.98 -11.85 13.33
N MET A 335 -0.80 -11.18 12.21
CA MET A 335 -0.59 -11.85 10.92
C MET A 335 0.83 -11.57 10.45
N PRO A 336 1.82 -12.42 10.81
CA PRO A 336 3.17 -12.26 10.34
C PRO A 336 3.21 -12.35 8.81
N PHE A 337 4.03 -11.53 8.20
CA PHE A 337 4.19 -11.47 6.75
C PHE A 337 5.56 -12.01 6.38
N GLY A 338 5.61 -13.30 6.06
CA GLY A 338 6.85 -13.99 5.68
C GLY A 338 7.51 -13.34 4.47
N ILE A 339 8.83 -13.44 4.38
CA ILE A 339 9.61 -12.78 3.33
C ILE A 339 9.21 -13.23 1.92
N GLU A 340 8.90 -14.49 1.73
CA GLU A 340 8.46 -15.04 0.44
C GLU A 340 7.14 -14.42 -0.02
N GLU A 341 6.14 -14.44 0.85
CA GLU A 341 4.83 -13.86 0.59
C GLU A 341 4.94 -12.35 0.40
N TYR A 342 5.75 -11.68 1.22
CA TYR A 342 6.02 -10.25 1.11
C TYR A 342 6.63 -9.89 -0.24
N LEU A 343 7.72 -10.54 -0.65
CA LEU A 343 8.37 -10.25 -1.93
C LEU A 343 7.52 -10.66 -3.13
N MET A 344 6.71 -11.72 -3.00
CA MET A 344 5.77 -12.10 -4.06
C MET A 344 4.73 -11.01 -4.30
N LEU A 345 4.21 -10.38 -3.25
CA LEU A 345 3.13 -9.42 -3.33
C LEU A 345 3.62 -7.98 -3.53
N MET A 346 4.69 -7.59 -2.82
CA MET A 346 5.21 -6.22 -2.74
C MET A 346 6.48 -6.00 -3.55
N GLY A 347 7.21 -7.09 -3.89
CA GLY A 347 8.49 -6.99 -4.57
C GLY A 347 8.37 -6.41 -5.99
N GLU A 348 9.37 -5.64 -6.37
CA GLU A 348 9.54 -5.10 -7.71
C GLU A 348 10.36 -6.06 -8.58
N THR A 349 10.21 -5.97 -9.89
CA THR A 349 10.97 -6.79 -10.85
C THR A 349 11.65 -5.91 -11.88
N THR A 350 12.79 -6.36 -12.38
CA THR A 350 13.47 -5.69 -13.50
C THR A 350 12.79 -5.93 -14.85
N GLY A 351 11.80 -6.83 -14.92
CA GLY A 351 11.15 -7.26 -16.16
C GLY A 351 12.04 -8.11 -17.08
N ARG A 352 13.24 -8.47 -16.61
CA ARG A 352 14.19 -9.34 -17.30
C ARG A 352 14.40 -10.64 -16.54
N THR A 353 14.78 -11.69 -17.25
CA THR A 353 15.20 -12.93 -16.64
C THR A 353 16.70 -12.93 -16.38
N ASN A 354 17.10 -13.57 -15.29
CA ASN A 354 18.47 -13.77 -14.90
C ASN A 354 18.77 -15.28 -14.86
N LYS A 355 20.05 -15.65 -15.01
CA LYS A 355 20.53 -17.03 -14.84
C LYS A 355 21.38 -17.12 -13.58
N ILE A 356 21.29 -18.26 -12.91
CA ILE A 356 22.18 -18.58 -11.80
C ILE A 356 23.50 -19.06 -12.38
N THR A 357 24.58 -18.58 -11.80
CA THR A 357 25.97 -18.98 -12.13
C THR A 357 26.65 -19.49 -10.87
N GLY A 358 27.89 -19.97 -10.97
CA GLY A 358 28.71 -20.34 -9.79
C GLY A 358 28.92 -19.16 -8.82
N SER A 359 28.83 -17.92 -9.33
CA SER A 359 28.91 -16.70 -8.53
C SER A 359 27.53 -16.19 -8.10
N GLY A 360 26.50 -17.02 -8.11
CA GLY A 360 25.14 -16.63 -7.75
C GLY A 360 24.38 -15.97 -8.90
N LEU A 361 23.37 -15.18 -8.53
CA LEU A 361 22.49 -14.43 -9.41
C LEU A 361 22.74 -12.93 -9.23
N PHE A 362 22.88 -12.20 -10.34
CA PHE A 362 23.17 -10.77 -10.33
C PHE A 362 21.97 -9.93 -10.76
N ILE A 363 21.77 -8.81 -10.06
CA ILE A 363 20.82 -7.77 -10.44
C ILE A 363 21.59 -6.45 -10.60
N GLU A 364 21.25 -5.68 -11.61
CA GLU A 364 21.67 -4.28 -11.73
C GLU A 364 20.58 -3.37 -11.20
N PHE A 365 20.87 -2.66 -10.13
CA PHE A 365 19.95 -1.71 -9.51
C PHE A 365 20.70 -0.41 -9.20
N MET A 366 20.16 0.73 -9.67
CA MET A 366 20.77 2.07 -9.53
C MET A 366 22.24 2.17 -9.94
N GLY A 367 22.66 1.37 -10.95
CA GLY A 367 24.04 1.35 -11.43
C GLY A 367 24.99 0.44 -10.62
N GLU A 368 24.50 -0.19 -9.57
CA GLU A 368 25.25 -1.20 -8.82
C GLU A 368 24.87 -2.61 -9.27
N ARG A 369 25.89 -3.47 -9.40
CA ARG A 369 25.70 -4.90 -9.62
C ARG A 369 25.74 -5.61 -8.27
N ILE A 370 24.59 -6.16 -7.86
CA ILE A 370 24.39 -6.83 -6.58
C ILE A 370 24.25 -8.33 -6.84
N CYS A 371 25.00 -9.13 -6.07
CA CYS A 371 24.95 -10.58 -6.12
C CYS A 371 24.04 -11.13 -5.01
N PHE A 372 23.28 -12.17 -5.37
CA PHE A 372 22.43 -12.92 -4.44
C PHE A 372 22.66 -14.42 -4.62
N ASP A 373 22.74 -15.13 -3.54
CA ASP A 373 22.94 -16.57 -3.57
C ASP A 373 22.24 -17.28 -2.39
N SER A 374 22.23 -18.61 -2.41
CA SER A 374 21.68 -19.44 -1.35
C SER A 374 22.58 -20.65 -1.09
N PHE A 375 22.61 -21.08 0.17
CA PHE A 375 23.21 -22.34 0.59
C PHE A 375 22.22 -23.52 0.49
N ASP A 376 21.27 -23.45 -0.43
CA ASP A 376 20.35 -24.55 -0.75
C ASP A 376 20.89 -25.34 -1.94
N LEU A 377 21.23 -26.61 -1.70
CA LEU A 377 21.74 -27.50 -2.75
C LEU A 377 20.72 -27.73 -3.88
N SER A 378 19.43 -27.71 -3.57
CA SER A 378 18.40 -27.92 -4.58
C SER A 378 18.39 -26.83 -5.65
N LEU A 379 18.77 -25.60 -5.29
CA LEU A 379 18.89 -24.48 -6.24
C LEU A 379 19.92 -24.79 -7.33
N ARG A 380 21.00 -25.51 -6.99
CA ARG A 380 22.08 -25.85 -7.93
C ARG A 380 21.68 -26.87 -8.99
N ASP A 381 20.64 -27.66 -8.75
CA ASP A 381 20.11 -28.59 -9.77
C ASP A 381 19.42 -27.84 -10.93
N HIS A 382 19.12 -26.53 -10.76
CA HIS A 382 18.34 -25.69 -11.68
C HIS A 382 19.16 -24.64 -12.42
N TYR A 383 20.41 -24.92 -12.77
CA TYR A 383 21.31 -24.00 -13.50
C TYR A 383 20.77 -23.52 -14.86
N ASN A 384 19.98 -24.34 -15.51
CA ASN A 384 19.48 -24.06 -16.86
C ASN A 384 18.19 -23.23 -16.85
N GLU A 385 17.57 -23.05 -15.69
CA GLU A 385 16.34 -22.28 -15.57
C GLU A 385 16.59 -20.77 -15.73
N ASP A 386 15.61 -20.09 -16.29
CA ASP A 386 15.55 -18.62 -16.32
C ASP A 386 14.72 -18.13 -15.12
N TRP A 387 15.23 -17.17 -14.40
CA TRP A 387 14.66 -16.69 -13.14
C TRP A 387 14.18 -15.25 -13.24
N ILE A 388 12.95 -14.97 -12.74
CA ILE A 388 12.51 -13.63 -12.38
C ILE A 388 12.96 -13.36 -10.96
N VAL A 389 13.46 -12.15 -10.73
CA VAL A 389 13.86 -11.70 -9.41
C VAL A 389 12.89 -10.65 -8.91
N ARG A 390 12.37 -10.87 -7.71
CA ARG A 390 11.58 -9.90 -6.96
C ARG A 390 12.39 -9.41 -5.77
N PHE A 391 12.49 -8.11 -5.66
CA PHE A 391 13.28 -7.45 -4.63
C PHE A 391 12.50 -6.27 -4.04
N ASP A 392 12.84 -5.90 -2.82
CA ASP A 392 12.38 -4.68 -2.19
C ASP A 392 13.44 -3.59 -2.44
N PRO A 393 13.14 -2.48 -3.12
CA PRO A 393 14.10 -1.39 -3.33
C PRO A 393 14.65 -0.79 -2.03
N ASP A 394 13.87 -0.85 -0.95
CA ASP A 394 14.24 -0.30 0.35
C ASP A 394 15.02 -1.30 1.22
N ASP A 395 14.93 -2.61 0.92
CA ASP A 395 15.63 -3.68 1.66
C ASP A 395 16.19 -4.75 0.71
N MET A 396 17.36 -4.49 0.15
CA MET A 396 18.09 -5.39 -0.75
C MET A 396 18.87 -6.50 -0.03
N SER A 397 18.47 -6.88 1.18
CA SER A 397 19.12 -7.97 1.93
C SER A 397 18.76 -9.35 1.39
N GLN A 398 17.55 -9.50 0.86
CA GLN A 398 17.00 -10.76 0.35
C GLN A 398 16.18 -10.51 -0.90
N VAL A 399 16.13 -11.52 -1.78
CA VAL A 399 15.30 -11.49 -2.99
C VAL A 399 14.57 -12.82 -3.16
N LEU A 400 13.38 -12.77 -3.76
CA LEU A 400 12.65 -13.96 -4.16
C LEU A 400 12.89 -14.21 -5.65
N VAL A 401 13.28 -15.42 -6.00
CA VAL A 401 13.43 -15.84 -7.39
C VAL A 401 12.37 -16.88 -7.74
N SER A 402 11.76 -16.74 -8.91
CA SER A 402 10.79 -17.68 -9.47
C SER A 402 11.21 -18.07 -10.88
N ASN A 403 11.03 -19.33 -11.25
CA ASN A 403 11.35 -19.78 -12.61
C ASN A 403 10.37 -19.20 -13.64
N ALA A 404 10.87 -18.94 -14.85
CA ALA A 404 10.13 -18.27 -15.90
C ALA A 404 10.53 -18.73 -17.30
N LYS A 405 9.68 -18.44 -18.29
CA LYS A 405 10.05 -18.51 -19.69
C LYS A 405 10.61 -17.18 -20.17
N ARG A 406 11.66 -17.26 -20.98
CA ARG A 406 12.40 -16.13 -21.54
C ARG A 406 12.09 -15.91 -23.01
N LEU A 407 11.87 -14.68 -23.41
CA LEU A 407 11.90 -14.24 -24.82
C LEU A 407 13.35 -14.14 -25.32
N LYS A 408 13.55 -14.22 -26.64
CA LYS A 408 14.88 -14.01 -27.26
C LYS A 408 15.52 -12.66 -26.90
N SER A 409 14.72 -11.65 -26.57
CA SER A 409 15.17 -10.32 -26.11
C SER A 409 15.69 -10.28 -24.67
N GLY A 410 15.64 -11.38 -23.94
CA GLY A 410 15.99 -11.42 -22.52
C GLY A 410 14.86 -10.97 -21.56
N ARG A 411 13.73 -10.52 -22.09
CA ARG A 411 12.55 -10.17 -21.27
C ARG A 411 11.79 -11.42 -20.85
N VAL A 412 11.05 -11.27 -19.77
CA VAL A 412 10.14 -12.31 -19.30
C VAL A 412 9.01 -12.50 -20.31
N ASP A 413 8.78 -13.73 -20.75
CA ASP A 413 7.62 -14.13 -21.54
C ASP A 413 6.47 -14.49 -20.59
N LYS A 414 6.71 -15.49 -19.72
CA LYS A 414 5.74 -15.97 -18.74
C LYS A 414 6.46 -16.45 -17.49
N GLU A 415 5.98 -16.02 -16.34
CA GLU A 415 6.37 -16.61 -15.07
C GLU A 415 5.72 -17.99 -14.92
N ILE A 416 6.52 -19.01 -14.57
CA ILE A 416 6.06 -20.37 -14.33
C ILE A 416 5.71 -20.52 -12.84
N GLY A 417 6.59 -20.06 -11.94
CA GLY A 417 6.38 -20.00 -10.50
C GLY A 417 6.32 -21.34 -9.78
N THR A 418 6.68 -22.46 -10.46
CA THR A 418 6.73 -23.79 -9.83
C THR A 418 7.94 -23.98 -8.92
N LEU A 419 9.01 -23.26 -9.20
CA LEU A 419 10.23 -23.22 -8.40
C LEU A 419 10.39 -21.81 -7.85
N GLN A 420 10.57 -21.72 -6.55
CA GLN A 420 10.76 -20.47 -5.83
C GLN A 420 11.84 -20.64 -4.76
N TYR A 421 12.73 -19.65 -4.67
CA TYR A 421 13.79 -19.63 -3.65
C TYR A 421 13.97 -18.21 -3.13
N VAL A 422 14.27 -18.10 -1.84
CA VAL A 422 14.74 -16.84 -1.25
C VAL A 422 16.26 -16.85 -1.26
N LEU A 423 16.86 -15.90 -1.96
CA LEU A 423 18.29 -15.71 -2.01
C LEU A 423 18.70 -14.57 -1.08
N GLN A 424 19.83 -14.70 -0.44
CA GLN A 424 20.44 -13.68 0.41
C GLN A 424 21.46 -12.88 -0.38
N ARG A 425 21.61 -11.60 -0.03
CA ARG A 425 22.68 -10.77 -0.59
C ARG A 425 24.02 -11.37 -0.21
N ASP A 426 24.87 -11.56 -1.21
CA ASP A 426 26.20 -12.12 -1.03
C ASP A 426 27.16 -11.15 -0.33
N ILE A 427 28.07 -11.67 0.46
CA ILE A 427 29.04 -10.90 1.23
C ILE A 427 30.31 -10.74 0.41
N LYS A 428 30.73 -9.50 0.17
CA LYS A 428 32.02 -9.22 -0.45
C LYS A 428 33.13 -9.34 0.62
N VAL A 429 33.99 -10.33 0.48
CA VAL A 429 35.15 -10.53 1.37
C VAL A 429 36.30 -9.64 0.89
N PRO A 430 36.90 -8.79 1.73
CA PRO A 430 38.09 -8.01 1.38
C PRO A 430 39.29 -8.94 1.03
N MET A 431 40.04 -8.56 -0.01
CA MET A 431 41.25 -9.33 -0.42
C MET A 431 42.35 -9.20 0.62
N ALA A 432 42.54 -8.03 1.20
CA ALA A 432 43.56 -7.81 2.23
C ALA A 432 43.17 -8.47 3.56
N LEU A 433 43.98 -9.33 4.09
CA LEU A 433 43.73 -10.00 5.38
C LEU A 433 43.56 -9.02 6.55
N ALA A 434 44.25 -7.88 6.49
CA ALA A 434 44.11 -6.81 7.50
C ALA A 434 42.72 -6.20 7.57
N ASP A 435 41.98 -6.23 6.47
CA ASP A 435 40.61 -5.65 6.38
C ASP A 435 39.53 -6.71 6.66
N GLN A 436 39.91 -7.97 6.82
CA GLN A 436 38.99 -9.07 7.09
C GLN A 436 38.57 -9.08 8.56
N LYS A 437 37.28 -9.26 8.77
CA LYS A 437 36.65 -9.41 10.08
C LYS A 437 36.34 -10.89 10.36
N PRO A 438 36.11 -11.27 11.63
CA PRO A 438 35.73 -12.64 11.97
C PRO A 438 34.57 -13.20 11.14
N GLU A 439 33.57 -12.35 10.82
CA GLU A 439 32.40 -12.71 9.99
C GLU A 439 32.81 -13.20 8.59
N HIS A 440 33.88 -12.64 8.01
CA HIS A 440 34.37 -13.05 6.69
C HIS A 440 35.00 -14.45 6.71
N PHE A 441 35.70 -14.82 7.80
CA PHE A 441 36.24 -16.17 7.97
C PHE A 441 35.13 -17.21 8.18
N GLU A 442 34.11 -16.86 8.97
CA GLU A 442 32.91 -17.71 9.14
C GLU A 442 32.18 -17.93 7.83
N TYR A 443 32.03 -16.88 7.03
CA TYR A 443 31.41 -16.95 5.71
C TYR A 443 32.19 -17.88 4.78
N ARG A 444 33.52 -17.73 4.69
CA ARG A 444 34.41 -18.64 3.91
C ARG A 444 34.23 -20.09 4.35
N ALA A 445 34.36 -20.36 5.64
CA ALA A 445 34.19 -21.70 6.18
C ALA A 445 32.81 -22.30 5.87
N ARG A 446 31.77 -21.46 5.78
CA ARG A 446 30.41 -21.88 5.37
C ARG A 446 30.37 -22.24 3.89
N VAL A 447 30.98 -21.42 3.02
CA VAL A 447 31.10 -21.68 1.58
C VAL A 447 31.87 -22.99 1.33
N ASP A 448 33.00 -23.21 2.00
CA ASP A 448 33.82 -24.43 1.85
C ASP A 448 33.06 -25.69 2.26
N ARG A 449 32.31 -25.61 3.38
CA ARG A 449 31.43 -26.71 3.80
C ARG A 449 30.35 -27.01 2.78
N PHE A 450 29.66 -25.98 2.29
CA PHE A 450 28.62 -26.12 1.28
C PHE A 450 29.15 -26.74 -0.01
N ASN A 451 30.33 -26.30 -0.49
CA ASN A 451 30.96 -26.84 -1.68
C ASN A 451 31.37 -28.30 -1.49
N THR A 452 31.92 -28.66 -0.32
CA THR A 452 32.26 -30.04 0.02
C THR A 452 31.03 -30.95 0.03
N GLU A 453 29.96 -30.51 0.71
CA GLU A 453 28.70 -31.25 0.77
C GLU A 453 28.06 -31.41 -0.63
N MET A 454 28.12 -30.37 -1.46
CA MET A 454 27.67 -30.45 -2.84
C MET A 454 28.44 -31.50 -3.64
N VAL A 455 29.76 -31.50 -3.54
CA VAL A 455 30.61 -32.50 -4.22
C VAL A 455 30.30 -33.93 -3.73
N GLU A 456 30.13 -34.12 -2.43
CA GLU A 456 29.76 -35.42 -1.85
C GLU A 456 28.38 -35.87 -2.35
N THR A 457 27.39 -34.99 -2.33
CA THR A 457 26.02 -35.29 -2.81
C THR A 457 26.02 -35.69 -4.28
N VAL A 458 26.79 -34.99 -5.12
CA VAL A 458 26.91 -35.33 -6.54
C VAL A 458 27.62 -36.67 -6.72
N LYS A 459 28.69 -36.92 -5.97
CA LYS A 459 29.40 -38.22 -5.99
C LYS A 459 28.51 -39.39 -5.57
N GLU A 460 27.64 -39.18 -4.57
CA GLU A 460 26.67 -40.19 -4.16
C GLU A 460 25.61 -40.46 -5.25
N LYS A 461 25.09 -39.42 -5.88
CA LYS A 461 24.17 -39.56 -7.03
C LYS A 461 24.81 -40.34 -8.16
N VAL A 462 26.08 -40.08 -8.48
CA VAL A 462 26.85 -40.83 -9.49
C VAL A 462 26.99 -42.28 -9.09
N LYS A 463 27.44 -42.56 -7.86
CA LYS A 463 27.55 -43.93 -7.35
C LYS A 463 26.26 -44.72 -7.41
N GLU A 464 25.14 -44.06 -7.14
CA GLU A 464 23.80 -44.70 -7.26
C GLU A 464 23.48 -45.06 -8.71
N VAL A 465 23.78 -44.15 -9.67
CA VAL A 465 23.62 -44.44 -11.10
C VAL A 465 24.52 -45.61 -11.49
N ASP A 466 25.78 -45.63 -11.06
CA ASP A 466 26.74 -46.72 -11.36
C ASP A 466 26.25 -48.07 -10.80
N ARG A 467 25.70 -48.10 -9.57
CA ARG A 467 25.08 -49.30 -9.00
C ARG A 467 23.91 -49.80 -9.85
N ARG A 468 23.07 -48.89 -10.32
CA ARG A 468 21.93 -49.26 -11.18
C ARG A 468 22.39 -49.81 -12.51
N ILE A 469 23.38 -49.17 -13.14
CA ILE A 469 23.96 -49.66 -14.40
C ILE A 469 24.60 -51.04 -14.19
N THR A 470 25.37 -51.24 -13.13
CA THR A 470 25.94 -52.54 -12.77
C THR A 470 24.83 -53.60 -12.63
N THR A 471 23.74 -53.28 -11.95
CA THR A 471 22.58 -54.19 -11.80
C THR A 471 21.93 -54.51 -13.13
N ILE A 472 21.80 -53.54 -14.04
CA ILE A 472 21.25 -53.75 -15.39
C ILE A 472 22.16 -54.66 -16.21
N CYS A 473 23.46 -54.39 -16.21
CA CYS A 473 24.44 -55.20 -16.92
C CYS A 473 24.54 -56.66 -16.39
N GLN A 474 24.37 -56.86 -15.08
CA GLN A 474 24.26 -58.21 -14.49
C GLN A 474 23.01 -58.97 -14.92
N ARG A 475 21.89 -58.29 -15.13
CA ARG A 475 20.62 -58.90 -15.59
C ARG A 475 20.62 -59.21 -17.08
N ILE A 476 21.28 -58.39 -17.88
CA ILE A 476 21.31 -58.48 -19.34
C ILE A 476 22.78 -58.37 -19.79
N PRO A 477 23.55 -59.48 -19.81
CA PRO A 477 24.94 -59.48 -20.17
C PRO A 477 25.25 -58.93 -21.57
N GLU A 478 24.31 -59.05 -22.49
CA GLU A 478 24.42 -58.52 -23.85
C GLU A 478 24.58 -57.00 -23.88
N ILE A 479 24.02 -56.28 -22.88
CA ILE A 479 24.18 -54.82 -22.75
C ILE A 479 25.65 -54.51 -22.39
N ALA A 480 26.22 -55.29 -21.49
CA ALA A 480 27.63 -55.13 -21.10
C ALA A 480 28.59 -55.42 -22.25
N ALA A 481 28.29 -56.44 -23.10
CA ALA A 481 29.16 -56.86 -24.18
C ALA A 481 29.02 -56.05 -25.48
N GLY A 482 27.92 -55.32 -25.66
CA GLY A 482 27.56 -54.68 -26.94
C GLY A 482 27.46 -53.15 -26.89
N THR A 483 27.64 -52.53 -25.75
CA THR A 483 27.52 -51.07 -25.59
C THR A 483 28.71 -50.43 -24.89
N VAL A 484 28.77 -49.11 -24.90
CA VAL A 484 29.77 -48.31 -24.18
C VAL A 484 29.73 -48.52 -22.66
N LEU A 485 28.69 -49.19 -22.15
CA LEU A 485 28.55 -49.51 -20.72
C LEU A 485 29.36 -50.75 -20.29
N ASP A 486 30.15 -51.35 -21.21
CA ASP A 486 31.03 -52.47 -20.92
C ASP A 486 32.23 -52.02 -20.04
N ARG A 487 32.47 -52.73 -18.98
CA ARG A 487 33.68 -52.84 -18.12
C ARG A 487 34.34 -51.56 -17.62
N TYR A 488 34.23 -50.44 -18.30
CA TYR A 488 34.78 -49.16 -17.84
C TYR A 488 33.66 -48.33 -17.21
N LEU A 489 33.22 -48.74 -16.03
CA LEU A 489 32.55 -47.79 -15.12
C LEU A 489 33.59 -46.71 -14.81
N ILE A 490 33.58 -45.69 -15.64
CA ILE A 490 34.35 -44.48 -15.36
C ILE A 490 33.77 -43.93 -14.08
N THR A 491 34.43 -44.23 -12.97
CA THR A 491 34.05 -43.82 -11.61
C THR A 491 34.05 -42.31 -11.44
N ASP A 492 34.52 -41.58 -12.46
CA ASP A 492 34.53 -40.13 -12.49
C ASP A 492 33.86 -39.58 -13.75
N SER A 493 32.54 -39.66 -13.76
CA SER A 493 31.70 -39.09 -14.84
C SER A 493 31.68 -37.55 -14.85
N LEU A 494 32.25 -36.90 -13.83
CA LEU A 494 32.21 -35.43 -13.71
C LEU A 494 33.42 -34.74 -14.38
N GLY A 495 34.35 -35.51 -14.95
CA GLY A 495 35.50 -34.96 -15.66
C GLY A 495 36.41 -34.11 -14.79
N GLN A 496 36.49 -34.40 -13.49
CA GLN A 496 37.30 -33.68 -12.51
C GLN A 496 38.79 -33.89 -12.71
N HIS A 497 39.19 -34.87 -13.56
CA HIS A 497 40.57 -35.19 -13.87
C HIS A 497 41.05 -34.63 -15.20
N LYS A 498 40.65 -33.43 -15.55
CA LYS A 498 41.18 -32.74 -16.73
C LYS A 498 42.71 -32.62 -16.70
N ASP A 499 43.31 -32.54 -15.52
CA ASP A 499 44.75 -32.37 -15.33
C ASP A 499 45.50 -33.71 -15.24
N VAL A 500 44.80 -34.78 -14.98
CA VAL A 500 45.29 -36.12 -15.22
C VAL A 500 45.04 -36.44 -16.71
N ARG A 501 45.64 -35.70 -17.64
CA ARG A 501 46.08 -36.23 -18.94
C ARG A 501 47.13 -37.31 -18.63
N SER A 502 46.63 -38.26 -18.11
CA SER A 502 47.14 -39.19 -17.17
C SER A 502 48.10 -40.04 -17.90
N LYS A 503 49.16 -39.96 -17.41
CA LYS A 503 49.94 -41.15 -17.30
C LYS A 503 49.08 -42.15 -16.53
N MET A 504 48.55 -43.20 -17.22
CA MET A 504 48.15 -44.42 -16.53
C MET A 504 49.28 -44.73 -15.58
N ARG A 505 48.99 -44.73 -14.29
CA ARG A 505 50.01 -45.18 -13.33
C ARG A 505 50.18 -46.63 -13.63
N ASP A 506 51.42 -46.99 -14.02
CA ASP A 506 51.86 -48.38 -13.95
C ASP A 506 51.60 -48.85 -12.51
N ASP A 507 51.20 -50.10 -12.36
CA ASP A 507 50.94 -50.69 -11.05
C ASP A 507 52.18 -50.53 -10.17
N ALA A 508 52.19 -49.53 -9.29
CA ALA A 508 53.23 -49.34 -8.32
C ALA A 508 53.09 -50.41 -7.22
N THR A 509 54.14 -51.06 -6.89
CA THR A 509 54.12 -51.96 -5.74
C THR A 509 53.95 -51.16 -4.45
N ASP A 510 53.36 -51.77 -3.41
CA ASP A 510 53.12 -51.09 -2.12
C ASP A 510 54.41 -50.48 -1.51
N ALA A 511 55.58 -51.03 -1.82
CA ALA A 511 56.88 -50.52 -1.42
C ALA A 511 57.17 -49.13 -2.10
N ASP A 512 56.93 -49.01 -3.41
CA ASP A 512 57.18 -47.79 -4.17
C ASP A 512 56.21 -46.66 -3.71
N PHE A 513 54.97 -47.03 -3.37
CA PHE A 513 54.00 -46.12 -2.84
C PHE A 513 54.39 -45.60 -1.44
N MET A 514 54.91 -46.43 -0.58
CA MET A 514 55.38 -46.04 0.75
C MET A 514 56.57 -45.08 0.66
N GLU A 515 57.52 -45.32 -0.25
CA GLU A 515 58.71 -44.49 -0.43
C GLU A 515 58.32 -43.07 -0.93
N VAL A 516 57.42 -42.96 -1.91
CA VAL A 516 56.93 -41.68 -2.42
C VAL A 516 56.17 -40.95 -1.35
N THR A 517 55.32 -41.61 -0.59
CA THR A 517 54.50 -40.97 0.49
C THR A 517 55.44 -40.49 1.62
N GLN A 518 56.46 -41.20 1.98
CA GLN A 518 57.46 -40.75 2.96
C GLN A 518 58.29 -39.57 2.46
N HIS A 519 58.56 -39.49 1.16
CA HIS A 519 59.33 -38.40 0.57
C HIS A 519 58.43 -37.10 0.53
N ILE A 520 57.18 -37.23 0.17
CA ILE A 520 56.21 -36.12 0.19
C ILE A 520 55.96 -35.63 1.60
N THR A 521 55.79 -36.53 2.57
CA THR A 521 55.61 -36.17 3.98
C THR A 521 56.88 -35.49 4.56
N ARG A 522 58.07 -35.89 4.19
CA ARG A 522 59.34 -35.24 4.61
C ARG A 522 59.48 -33.84 3.96
N GLN A 523 59.11 -33.67 2.69
CA GLN A 523 59.17 -32.39 2.04
C GLN A 523 58.14 -31.44 2.63
N SER A 524 56.86 -31.86 2.87
CA SER A 524 55.84 -31.05 3.49
C SER A 524 56.19 -30.66 4.93
N VAL A 525 56.82 -31.54 5.72
CA VAL A 525 57.32 -31.21 7.05
C VAL A 525 58.51 -30.25 6.99
N ALA A 526 59.40 -30.39 6.01
CA ALA A 526 60.50 -29.46 5.83
C ALA A 526 60.07 -28.08 5.39
N MET A 527 59.07 -27.99 4.53
CA MET A 527 58.46 -26.70 4.12
C MET A 527 57.69 -26.05 5.26
N ALA A 528 56.95 -26.81 6.06
CA ALA A 528 56.25 -26.27 7.24
C ALA A 528 57.24 -25.73 8.29
N SER A 529 58.45 -26.25 8.36
CA SER A 529 59.48 -25.75 9.27
C SER A 529 60.23 -24.52 8.76
N THR A 530 60.14 -24.21 7.47
CA THR A 530 60.81 -23.03 6.88
C THR A 530 59.96 -21.80 6.74
N GLY A 531 58.66 -21.88 7.13
CA GLY A 531 57.78 -20.70 7.13
C GLY A 531 57.48 -20.10 5.75
N THR A 532 57.63 -20.90 4.67
CA THR A 532 57.26 -20.48 3.33
C THR A 532 55.99 -21.21 2.90
N ASP A 533 54.89 -20.73 3.38
CA ASP A 533 53.52 -21.26 3.12
C ASP A 533 52.92 -20.73 1.82
N ASP A 534 53.72 -20.51 0.77
CA ASP A 534 53.20 -19.77 -0.40
C ASP A 534 52.92 -20.62 -1.64
N GLU A 535 52.98 -21.96 -1.58
CA GLU A 535 52.79 -22.71 -2.83
C GLU A 535 51.56 -23.61 -2.93
N ASP A 536 50.69 -23.66 -1.95
CA ASP A 536 49.48 -24.50 -2.06
C ASP A 536 48.20 -23.72 -2.37
N TYR A 537 48.31 -22.46 -2.78
CA TYR A 537 47.17 -21.71 -3.32
C TYR A 537 47.26 -21.64 -4.84
N ASP A 538 46.96 -22.76 -5.49
CA ASP A 538 46.62 -22.77 -6.92
C ASP A 538 45.27 -22.08 -7.26
N TYR A 539 44.73 -21.35 -6.31
CA TYR A 539 43.60 -20.46 -6.55
C TYR A 539 44.12 -19.02 -6.66
N ASN A 540 44.64 -18.69 -7.83
CA ASN A 540 44.88 -17.32 -8.21
C ASN A 540 43.58 -16.78 -8.80
N PRO A 541 42.82 -15.88 -8.13
CA PRO A 541 41.61 -15.28 -8.69
C PRO A 541 41.89 -14.41 -9.94
N LEU A 542 43.17 -14.14 -10.24
CA LEU A 542 43.59 -13.44 -11.45
C LEU A 542 43.73 -14.37 -12.68
N ASP A 543 43.76 -15.68 -12.47
CA ASP A 543 43.77 -16.66 -13.57
C ASP A 543 42.37 -17.00 -14.09
N MET A 544 41.32 -16.42 -13.51
CA MET A 544 40.07 -16.37 -14.19
C MET A 544 40.19 -15.45 -15.39
N ASN A 545 40.60 -16.02 -16.50
CA ASN A 545 40.54 -15.39 -17.81
C ASN A 545 39.12 -14.85 -18.02
N PHE A 546 38.98 -13.56 -17.87
CA PHE A 546 37.91 -12.78 -18.45
C PHE A 546 38.12 -12.74 -19.98
N SER A 547 38.04 -13.89 -20.62
CA SER A 547 37.89 -13.91 -22.06
C SER A 547 36.45 -13.66 -22.38
N ARG A 548 36.22 -12.38 -22.68
CA ARG A 548 35.24 -11.75 -23.58
C ARG A 548 33.80 -12.27 -23.57
#